data_b1558face676c2b2a988226de3a69d0e
#
_entry.id   b1558face676c2b2a988226de3a69d0e
#
_cell.length_a   1.000
_cell.length_b   1.000
_cell.length_c   1.000
_cell.angle_alpha   90.00
_cell.angle_beta   90.00
_cell.angle_gamma   90.00
#
_symmetry.space_group_name_H-M   'P 1'
#
loop_
_entity.id
_entity.type
_entity.pdbx_description
1 polymer ?
#
loop_
_entity_poly.entity_id
_entity_poly.type
_entity_poly.pdbx_seq_one_letter_code
_entity_poly.pdbx_strand_id
1 'polypeptide(L)'
;MCNFGIIEFMFDIIFNNINSIAVWGGEENNPPVYGKVFISIQPLPGSIVSQADKDIIARDIIRPRSVVSIQPEFVDPIETYIGLNITVNYNKTIISLTSSRIESEVRAVVQNFFTNNVNKL
;
A
#
# COMPACT_ATOMS: atom_id res chain seq x y z
N MET A 1 17.55 11.37 -13.77
CA MET A 1 17.02 10.23 -13.02
C MET A 1 15.76 10.69 -12.27
N CYS A 2 14.66 9.98 -12.40
CA CYS A 2 13.42 10.34 -11.73
C CYS A 2 13.56 10.11 -10.21
N ASN A 3 13.20 11.09 -9.39
CA ASN A 3 13.20 10.92 -7.94
C ASN A 3 11.85 10.35 -7.48
N PHE A 4 11.78 9.04 -7.28
CA PHE A 4 10.55 8.33 -6.92
C PHE A 4 9.98 8.78 -5.56
N GLY A 5 10.82 9.13 -4.58
CA GLY A 5 10.36 9.62 -3.28
C GLY A 5 9.59 10.94 -3.35
N ILE A 6 9.97 11.86 -4.27
CA ILE A 6 9.21 13.10 -4.52
C ILE A 6 7.86 12.80 -5.16
N ILE A 7 7.79 11.82 -6.07
CA ILE A 7 6.55 11.39 -6.71
C ILE A 7 5.59 10.84 -5.66
N GLU A 8 6.04 9.94 -4.79
CA GLU A 8 5.24 9.38 -3.70
C GLU A 8 4.70 10.47 -2.77
N PHE A 9 5.53 11.40 -2.33
CA PHE A 9 5.13 12.52 -1.49
C PHE A 9 4.06 13.43 -2.14
N MET A 10 4.17 13.69 -3.43
CA MET A 10 3.17 14.49 -4.17
C MET A 10 1.84 13.78 -4.30
N PHE A 11 1.82 12.47 -4.40
CA PHE A 11 0.61 11.68 -4.41
C PHE A 11 -0.17 11.80 -3.08
N ASP A 12 0.54 11.70 -1.95
CA ASP A 12 -0.08 11.83 -0.62
C ASP A 12 -0.75 13.19 -0.42
N ILE A 13 -0.22 14.25 -1.02
CA ILE A 13 -0.80 15.60 -0.92
C ILE A 13 -2.04 15.77 -1.81
N ILE A 14 -2.05 15.16 -3.00
CA ILE A 14 -3.09 15.42 -4.01
C ILE A 14 -4.27 14.46 -3.89
N PHE A 15 -4.04 13.24 -3.43
CA PHE A 15 -5.05 12.18 -3.40
C PHE A 15 -5.26 11.62 -1.99
N ASN A 16 -6.31 12.07 -1.32
CA ASN A 16 -6.67 11.61 0.04
C ASN A 16 -7.23 10.18 0.10
N ASN A 17 -7.50 9.57 -1.04
CA ASN A 17 -8.10 8.24 -1.16
C ASN A 17 -7.08 7.14 -1.42
N ILE A 18 -5.80 7.44 -1.31
CA ILE A 18 -4.70 6.51 -1.55
C ILE A 18 -4.14 6.03 -0.21
N ASN A 19 -4.00 4.71 -0.07
CA ASN A 19 -3.41 4.07 1.10
C ASN A 19 -1.88 3.93 0.96
N SER A 20 -1.42 3.50 -0.21
CA SER A 20 0.00 3.37 -0.49
C SER A 20 0.28 3.43 -2.00
N ILE A 21 1.51 3.79 -2.35
CA ILE A 21 2.00 3.84 -3.72
C ILE A 21 3.36 3.17 -3.76
N ALA A 22 3.59 2.37 -4.79
CA ALA A 22 4.91 1.85 -5.14
C ALA A 22 5.27 2.32 -6.55
N VAL A 23 6.49 2.82 -6.70
CA VAL A 23 7.04 3.27 -7.98
C VAL A 23 8.41 2.66 -8.16
N TRP A 24 8.64 1.98 -9.29
CA TRP A 24 9.94 1.36 -9.58
C TRP A 24 10.28 1.43 -11.07
N GLY A 25 11.56 1.35 -11.39
CA GLY A 25 12.03 1.27 -12.77
C GLY A 25 11.78 -0.10 -13.36
N GLY A 26 11.51 -0.16 -14.67
CA GLY A 26 11.29 -1.43 -15.35
C GLY A 26 12.53 -2.34 -15.40
N GLU A 27 13.71 -1.80 -15.15
CA GLU A 27 14.95 -2.57 -15.00
C GLU A 27 14.95 -3.48 -13.78
N GLU A 28 14.13 -3.18 -12.78
CA GLU A 28 13.96 -4.02 -11.57
C GLU A 28 13.04 -5.23 -11.80
N ASN A 29 12.33 -5.27 -12.91
CA ASN A 29 11.45 -6.39 -13.26
C ASN A 29 12.24 -7.63 -13.68
N ASN A 30 11.60 -8.77 -13.59
CA ASN A 30 12.15 -10.03 -14.11
C ASN A 30 11.16 -10.70 -15.07
N PRO A 31 11.41 -10.66 -16.41
CA PRO A 31 12.56 -10.05 -17.10
C PRO A 31 12.54 -8.51 -17.07
N PRO A 32 13.72 -7.85 -17.18
CA PRO A 32 13.81 -6.38 -17.20
C PRO A 32 13.06 -5.75 -18.39
N VAL A 33 12.39 -4.64 -18.13
CA VAL A 33 11.67 -3.85 -19.15
C VAL A 33 12.21 -2.42 -19.14
N TYR A 34 13.11 -2.11 -20.05
CA TYR A 34 13.74 -0.80 -20.10
C TYR A 34 12.84 0.28 -20.69
N GLY A 35 13.04 1.54 -20.26
CA GLY A 35 12.28 2.69 -20.75
C GLY A 35 10.90 2.86 -20.13
N LYS A 36 10.56 2.05 -19.13
CA LYS A 36 9.29 2.15 -18.40
C LYS A 36 9.51 2.40 -16.92
N VAL A 37 8.55 3.09 -16.31
CA VAL A 37 8.40 3.23 -14.87
C VAL A 37 7.05 2.64 -14.50
N PHE A 38 7.05 1.68 -13.59
CA PHE A 38 5.84 1.04 -13.11
C PHE A 38 5.33 1.74 -11.85
N ILE A 39 4.02 1.91 -11.78
CA ILE A 39 3.33 2.58 -10.68
C ILE A 39 2.19 1.68 -10.22
N SER A 40 2.24 1.30 -8.97
CA SER A 40 1.16 0.56 -8.32
C SER A 40 0.53 1.43 -7.24
N ILE A 41 -0.79 1.59 -7.29
CA ILE A 41 -1.54 2.43 -6.37
C ILE A 41 -2.53 1.55 -5.62
N GLN A 42 -2.41 1.52 -4.30
CA GLN A 42 -3.38 0.86 -3.42
C GLN A 42 -4.36 1.92 -2.91
N PRO A 43 -5.64 1.89 -3.30
CA PRO A 43 -6.64 2.81 -2.75
C PRO A 43 -6.99 2.46 -1.30
N LEU A 44 -7.57 3.42 -0.58
CA LEU A 44 -8.20 3.15 0.71
C LEU A 44 -9.36 2.15 0.55
N PRO A 45 -9.67 1.35 1.58
CA PRO A 45 -10.81 0.43 1.55
C PRO A 45 -12.11 1.15 1.17
N GLY A 46 -12.82 0.62 0.16
CA GLY A 46 -14.03 1.22 -0.38
C GLY A 46 -13.82 2.35 -1.39
N SER A 47 -12.58 2.71 -1.68
CA SER A 47 -12.23 3.69 -2.72
C SER A 47 -11.66 2.99 -3.96
N ILE A 48 -11.75 3.67 -5.09
CA ILE A 48 -11.15 3.23 -6.36
C ILE A 48 -10.33 4.38 -6.94
N VAL A 49 -9.25 4.04 -7.63
CA VAL A 49 -8.50 4.99 -8.44
C VAL A 49 -9.00 4.87 -9.87
N SER A 50 -9.69 5.90 -10.34
CA SER A 50 -10.27 5.89 -11.68
C SER A 50 -9.20 5.99 -12.77
N GLN A 51 -9.55 5.65 -14.01
CA GLN A 51 -8.64 5.86 -15.14
C GLN A 51 -8.34 7.34 -15.34
N ALA A 52 -9.30 8.22 -15.08
CA ALA A 52 -9.11 9.67 -15.15
C ALA A 52 -8.06 10.17 -14.14
N ASP A 53 -8.06 9.61 -12.92
CA ASP A 53 -7.05 9.94 -11.91
C ASP A 53 -5.66 9.47 -12.35
N LYS A 54 -5.54 8.25 -12.89
CA LYS A 54 -4.31 7.71 -13.45
C LYS A 54 -3.76 8.59 -14.58
N ASP A 55 -4.63 9.10 -15.45
CA ASP A 55 -4.26 9.98 -16.56
C ASP A 55 -3.77 11.35 -16.07
N ILE A 56 -4.39 11.91 -15.04
CA ILE A 56 -3.95 13.15 -14.39
C ILE A 56 -2.57 12.95 -13.76
N ILE A 57 -2.37 11.85 -13.05
CA ILE A 57 -1.11 11.48 -12.44
C ILE A 57 0.00 11.38 -13.50
N ALA A 58 -0.25 10.65 -14.57
CA ALA A 58 0.71 10.47 -15.64
C ALA A 58 1.08 11.81 -16.32
N ARG A 59 0.09 12.65 -16.57
CA ARG A 59 0.27 13.93 -17.29
C ARG A 59 0.91 15.00 -16.41
N ASP A 60 0.40 15.20 -15.21
CA ASP A 60 0.70 16.39 -14.40
C ASP A 60 1.81 16.15 -13.37
N ILE A 61 2.01 14.92 -12.96
CA ILE A 61 3.02 14.57 -11.95
C ILE A 61 4.24 13.90 -12.58
N ILE A 62 4.04 12.89 -13.41
CA ILE A 62 5.12 12.04 -13.89
C ILE A 62 5.83 12.65 -15.09
N ARG A 63 5.11 13.01 -16.13
CA ARG A 63 5.71 13.54 -17.38
C ARG A 63 6.60 14.76 -17.16
N PRO A 64 6.24 15.76 -16.34
CA PRO A 64 7.11 16.92 -16.14
C PRO A 64 8.43 16.60 -15.44
N ARG A 65 8.53 15.44 -14.79
CA ARG A 65 9.68 15.00 -13.98
C ARG A 65 10.44 13.84 -14.57
N SER A 66 9.90 13.21 -15.60
CA SER A 66 10.55 12.09 -16.27
C SER A 66 11.42 12.55 -17.43
N VAL A 67 12.44 11.77 -17.72
CA VAL A 67 13.22 11.94 -18.96
C VAL A 67 12.34 11.60 -20.15
N VAL A 68 12.52 12.29 -21.27
CA VAL A 68 11.66 12.23 -22.47
C VAL A 68 11.36 10.81 -22.98
N SER A 69 12.22 9.84 -22.69
CA SER A 69 12.08 8.46 -23.16
C SER A 69 11.40 7.51 -22.16
N ILE A 70 11.02 7.97 -20.97
CA ILE A 70 10.42 7.12 -19.93
C ILE A 70 8.90 7.17 -20.04
N GLN A 71 8.27 6.00 -20.11
CA GLN A 71 6.83 5.84 -20.16
C GLN A 71 6.30 5.29 -18.84
N PRO A 72 5.36 5.99 -18.19
CA PRO A 72 4.68 5.46 -17.00
C PRO A 72 3.68 4.35 -17.39
N GLU A 73 3.69 3.28 -16.63
CA GLU A 73 2.72 2.19 -16.74
C GLU A 73 2.11 1.90 -15.37
N PHE A 74 0.78 1.96 -15.30
CA PHE A 74 0.05 1.63 -14.08
C PHE A 74 -0.21 0.13 -14.03
N VAL A 75 0.14 -0.47 -12.90
CA VAL A 75 -0.11 -1.89 -12.61
C VAL A 75 -0.95 -2.03 -11.35
N ASP A 76 -1.81 -3.02 -11.33
CA ASP A 76 -2.62 -3.27 -10.15
C ASP A 76 -1.75 -3.82 -9.01
N PRO A 77 -2.03 -3.41 -7.75
CA PRO A 77 -1.30 -3.92 -6.60
C PRO A 77 -1.54 -5.41 -6.41
N ILE A 78 -0.48 -6.14 -6.03
CA ILE A 78 -0.59 -7.54 -5.65
C ILE A 78 -0.95 -7.58 -4.16
N GLU A 79 -2.16 -8.04 -3.86
CA GLU A 79 -2.63 -8.20 -2.49
C GLU A 79 -2.25 -9.56 -1.94
N THR A 80 -1.61 -9.57 -0.78
CA THR A 80 -1.32 -10.79 -0.04
C THR A 80 -2.17 -10.85 1.22
N TYR A 81 -3.03 -11.86 1.29
CA TYR A 81 -3.88 -12.09 2.45
C TYR A 81 -3.20 -13.05 3.42
N ILE A 82 -3.07 -12.64 4.67
CA ILE A 82 -2.48 -13.46 5.73
C ILE A 82 -3.60 -13.89 6.68
N GLY A 83 -3.84 -15.18 6.76
CA GLY A 83 -4.74 -15.78 7.75
C GLY A 83 -3.97 -16.13 9.03
N LEU A 84 -4.47 -15.70 10.17
CA LEU A 84 -3.91 -16.02 11.48
C LEU A 84 -4.87 -16.89 12.28
N ASN A 85 -4.34 -17.93 12.88
CA ASN A 85 -5.05 -18.75 13.86
C ASN A 85 -4.32 -18.61 15.19
N ILE A 86 -4.97 -17.95 16.17
CA ILE A 86 -4.36 -17.59 17.44
C ILE A 86 -5.11 -18.31 18.56
N THR A 87 -4.38 -19.05 19.38
CA THR A 87 -4.92 -19.70 20.58
C THR A 87 -4.34 -19.01 21.82
N VAL A 88 -5.20 -18.54 22.71
CA VAL A 88 -4.80 -17.90 23.96
C VAL A 88 -5.19 -18.77 25.13
N ASN A 89 -4.21 -19.18 25.93
CA ASN A 89 -4.42 -19.89 27.17
C ASN A 89 -4.33 -18.92 28.35
N TYR A 90 -5.35 -18.90 29.19
CA TYR A 90 -5.38 -18.01 30.35
C TYR A 90 -5.94 -18.72 31.60
N ASN A 91 -5.51 -18.26 32.76
CA ASN A 91 -6.00 -18.82 34.05
C ASN A 91 -7.21 -18.04 34.55
N LYS A 92 -8.39 -18.67 34.55
CA LYS A 92 -9.64 -18.06 34.97
C LYS A 92 -9.70 -17.70 36.48
N THR A 93 -8.82 -18.28 37.29
CA THR A 93 -8.75 -17.98 38.72
C THR A 93 -8.00 -16.67 39.00
N ILE A 94 -7.13 -16.24 38.09
CA ILE A 94 -6.30 -15.04 38.24
C ILE A 94 -6.90 -13.87 37.49
N ILE A 95 -7.53 -14.14 36.35
CA ILE A 95 -8.08 -13.12 35.46
C ILE A 95 -9.61 -13.13 35.56
N SER A 96 -10.17 -12.02 35.99
CA SER A 96 -11.63 -11.83 36.11
C SER A 96 -12.31 -11.47 34.78
N LEU A 97 -11.57 -11.42 33.67
CA LEU A 97 -12.12 -11.13 32.37
C LEU A 97 -12.83 -12.32 31.74
N THR A 98 -13.90 -12.06 31.01
CA THR A 98 -14.59 -13.07 30.21
C THR A 98 -13.78 -13.48 28.99
N SER A 99 -13.99 -14.71 28.50
CA SER A 99 -13.33 -15.18 27.26
C SER A 99 -13.57 -14.26 26.08
N SER A 100 -14.79 -13.73 25.93
CA SER A 100 -15.15 -12.78 24.86
C SER A 100 -14.36 -11.47 24.96
N ARG A 101 -14.09 -11.00 26.19
CA ARG A 101 -13.29 -9.79 26.40
C ARG A 101 -11.84 -10.00 26.00
N ILE A 102 -11.26 -11.13 26.39
CA ILE A 102 -9.89 -11.50 26.03
C ILE A 102 -9.74 -11.65 24.51
N GLU A 103 -10.70 -12.31 23.86
CA GLU A 103 -10.71 -12.42 22.39
C GLU A 103 -10.74 -11.05 21.72
N SER A 104 -11.59 -10.13 22.18
CA SER A 104 -11.68 -8.78 21.64
C SER A 104 -10.39 -8.00 21.80
N GLU A 105 -9.72 -8.11 22.94
CA GLU A 105 -8.43 -7.43 23.18
C GLU A 105 -7.31 -7.99 22.33
N VAL A 106 -7.22 -9.31 22.20
CA VAL A 106 -6.23 -9.97 21.32
C VAL A 106 -6.47 -9.57 19.87
N ARG A 107 -7.70 -9.57 19.41
CA ARG A 107 -8.06 -9.12 18.05
C ARG A 107 -7.67 -7.67 17.81
N ALA A 108 -7.92 -6.78 18.76
CA ALA A 108 -7.54 -5.38 18.68
C ALA A 108 -6.02 -5.18 18.60
N VAL A 109 -5.25 -5.91 19.40
CA VAL A 109 -3.77 -5.86 19.38
C VAL A 109 -3.21 -6.32 18.03
N VAL A 110 -3.71 -7.43 17.51
CA VAL A 110 -3.29 -7.96 16.20
C VAL A 110 -3.65 -6.97 15.09
N GLN A 111 -4.86 -6.43 15.10
CA GLN A 111 -5.30 -5.47 14.10
C GLN A 111 -4.47 -4.19 14.12
N ASN A 112 -4.16 -3.65 15.30
CA ASN A 112 -3.28 -2.49 15.45
C ASN A 112 -1.87 -2.78 14.95
N PHE A 113 -1.33 -3.97 15.21
CA PHE A 113 -0.02 -4.37 14.70
C PHE A 113 0.00 -4.35 13.17
N PHE A 114 -0.99 -4.95 12.52
CA PHE A 114 -1.08 -4.96 11.06
C PHE A 114 -1.28 -3.56 10.49
N THR A 115 -2.14 -2.73 11.09
CA THR A 115 -2.37 -1.36 10.64
C THR A 115 -1.10 -0.51 10.71
N ASN A 116 -0.25 -0.74 11.72
CA ASN A 116 0.94 0.08 11.93
C ASN A 116 2.20 -0.44 11.22
N ASN A 117 2.27 -1.73 10.87
CA ASN A 117 3.48 -2.37 10.36
C ASN A 117 3.34 -3.00 8.98
N VAL A 118 2.12 -3.22 8.51
CA VAL A 118 1.86 -3.78 7.18
C VAL A 118 1.37 -2.66 6.27
N ASN A 119 1.74 -2.69 5.00
CA ASN A 119 1.54 -1.62 4.00
C ASN A 119 2.41 -0.37 4.20
N LYS A 120 3.43 -0.44 5.02
CA LYS A 120 4.50 0.56 5.02
C LYS A 120 5.68 0.01 4.22
N LEU A 121 5.79 0.49 3.03
CA LEU A 121 6.99 0.34 2.22
C LEU A 121 7.98 1.43 2.57
#